data_7a37e9856e9164248474873e45bd96f6
#
_entry.id   7a37e9856e9164248474873e45bd96f6
#
_cell.length_a   1.000
_cell.length_b   1.000
_cell.length_c   1.000
_cell.angle_alpha   90.00
_cell.angle_beta   90.00
_cell.angle_gamma   90.00
#
_symmetry.space_group_name_H-M   'P 1'
#
loop_
_entity.id
_entity.type
_entity.pdbx_description
1 polymer ?
#
loop_
_entity_poly.entity_id
_entity_poly.type
_entity_poly.pdbx_seq_one_letter_code
_entity_poly.pdbx_strand_id
1 'polypeptide(L)'
;MNKNTAYFLLRVSMGVNLLGHGVARIPKLSVFAEGMKKSFEKSWLPQPFVHLFSIALPFLEFVIGAMLILSFKTRIANFAGAGLIIALLFGSSTIENWEAMGIQMIYALFFYILINRQEDNSYSLDRKK
;
A
#
# COMPACT_ATOMS: atom_id res chain seq x y z
N MET A 1 5.33 -4.66 26.18
CA MET A 1 4.32 -5.15 25.23
C MET A 1 4.89 -6.36 24.49
N ASN A 2 4.11 -7.40 24.38
CA ASN A 2 4.67 -8.57 23.73
C ASN A 2 4.67 -8.41 22.20
N LYS A 3 5.46 -9.26 21.56
CA LYS A 3 5.69 -9.14 20.12
C LYS A 3 4.41 -9.32 19.31
N ASN A 4 3.53 -10.21 19.77
CA ASN A 4 2.29 -10.49 19.04
C ASN A 4 1.37 -9.28 19.03
N THR A 5 1.28 -8.60 20.15
CA THR A 5 0.47 -7.38 20.26
C THR A 5 1.07 -6.26 19.41
N ALA A 6 2.40 -6.11 19.46
CA ALA A 6 3.06 -5.10 18.66
C ALA A 6 2.84 -5.34 17.18
N TYR A 7 2.96 -6.59 16.75
CA TYR A 7 2.71 -6.95 15.36
C TYR A 7 1.28 -6.63 14.94
N PHE A 8 0.33 -7.01 15.81
CA PHE A 8 -1.08 -6.74 15.55
C PHE A 8 -1.33 -5.26 15.32
N LEU A 9 -0.80 -4.42 16.19
CA LEU A 9 -1.03 -2.99 16.09
C LEU A 9 -0.41 -2.40 14.83
N LEU A 10 0.79 -2.83 14.48
CA LEU A 10 1.45 -2.35 13.27
C LEU A 10 0.70 -2.81 12.03
N ARG A 11 0.32 -4.08 11.99
CA ARG A 11 -0.42 -4.64 10.86
C ARG A 11 -1.73 -3.90 10.63
N VAL A 12 -2.50 -3.69 11.70
CA VAL A 12 -3.78 -3.00 11.59
C VAL A 12 -3.56 -1.54 11.18
N SER A 13 -2.52 -0.91 11.69
CA SER A 13 -2.21 0.47 11.31
C SER A 13 -1.96 0.59 9.81
N MET A 14 -1.14 -0.29 9.27
CA MET A 14 -0.89 -0.28 7.82
C MET A 14 -2.15 -0.61 7.03
N GLY A 15 -2.94 -1.55 7.55
CA GLY A 15 -4.20 -1.91 6.91
C GLY A 15 -5.16 -0.74 6.84
N VAL A 16 -5.31 -0.02 7.94
CA VAL A 16 -6.18 1.16 7.98
C VAL A 16 -5.68 2.23 7.02
N ASN A 17 -4.37 2.43 6.98
CA ASN A 17 -3.78 3.40 6.07
C ASN A 17 -4.13 3.09 4.62
N LEU A 18 -3.92 1.85 4.19
CA LEU A 18 -4.19 1.48 2.79
C LEU A 18 -5.69 1.42 2.51
N LEU A 19 -6.47 0.85 3.43
CA LEU A 19 -7.91 0.78 3.25
C LEU A 19 -8.49 2.19 3.15
N GLY A 20 -8.01 3.11 3.98
CA GLY A 20 -8.46 4.49 3.95
C GLY A 20 -8.22 5.15 2.61
N HIS A 21 -7.03 4.94 2.04
CA HIS A 21 -6.75 5.47 0.71
C HIS A 21 -7.71 4.91 -0.33
N GLY A 22 -7.95 3.60 -0.29
CA GLY A 22 -8.86 2.98 -1.24
C GLY A 22 -10.28 3.47 -1.10
N VAL A 23 -10.78 3.51 0.14
CA VAL A 23 -12.15 3.95 0.41
C VAL A 23 -12.36 5.40 -0.04
N ALA A 24 -11.35 6.25 0.17
CA ALA A 24 -11.47 7.65 -0.19
C ALA A 24 -11.44 7.87 -1.71
N ARG A 25 -10.70 7.03 -2.44
CA ARG A 25 -10.45 7.24 -3.87
C ARG A 25 -11.43 6.53 -4.78
N ILE A 26 -11.94 5.36 -4.38
CA ILE A 26 -12.83 4.58 -5.25
C ILE A 26 -14.09 5.37 -5.64
N PRO A 27 -14.80 6.07 -4.73
CA PRO A 27 -15.99 6.81 -5.13
C PRO A 27 -15.71 7.98 -6.08
N LYS A 28 -14.49 8.47 -6.13
CA LYS A 28 -14.12 9.57 -7.03
C LYS A 28 -12.93 9.18 -7.90
N LEU A 29 -13.07 7.99 -8.47
CA LEU A 29 -11.99 7.39 -9.24
C LEU A 29 -11.54 8.25 -10.42
N SER A 30 -12.51 8.86 -11.13
CA SER A 30 -12.16 9.69 -12.28
C SER A 30 -11.38 10.93 -11.86
N VAL A 31 -11.74 11.54 -10.73
CA VAL A 31 -11.01 12.69 -10.22
C VAL A 31 -9.58 12.29 -9.86
N PHE A 32 -9.44 11.15 -9.19
CA PHE A 32 -8.11 10.66 -8.82
C PHE A 32 -7.27 10.36 -10.05
N ALA A 33 -7.86 9.69 -11.05
CA ALA A 33 -7.13 9.32 -12.26
C ALA A 33 -6.69 10.56 -13.03
N GLU A 34 -7.55 11.57 -13.12
CA GLU A 34 -7.18 12.81 -13.81
C GLU A 34 -6.06 13.54 -13.08
N GLY A 35 -6.12 13.54 -11.75
CA GLY A 35 -5.04 14.14 -10.97
C GLY A 35 -3.70 13.46 -11.18
N MET A 36 -3.72 12.13 -11.23
CA MET A 36 -2.50 11.36 -11.47
C MET A 36 -1.95 11.64 -12.86
N LYS A 37 -2.82 11.65 -13.88
CA LYS A 37 -2.39 11.93 -15.24
C LYS A 37 -1.75 13.30 -15.33
N LYS A 38 -2.34 14.27 -14.65
CA LYS A 38 -1.79 15.63 -14.65
C LYS A 38 -0.44 15.67 -13.95
N SER A 39 -0.33 14.99 -12.81
CA SER A 39 0.93 14.95 -12.07
C SER A 39 2.06 14.33 -12.88
N PHE A 40 1.74 13.37 -13.74
CA PHE A 40 2.74 12.63 -14.51
C PHE A 40 2.86 13.12 -15.95
N GLU A 41 2.24 14.25 -16.30
CA GLU A 41 2.22 14.65 -17.72
C GLU A 41 3.62 14.95 -18.25
N LYS A 42 4.54 15.37 -17.38
CA LYS A 42 5.92 15.65 -17.79
C LYS A 42 6.86 14.49 -17.53
N SER A 43 6.33 13.39 -17.01
CA SER A 43 7.12 12.18 -16.78
C SER A 43 7.35 11.46 -18.11
N TRP A 44 8.45 10.71 -18.18
CA TRP A 44 8.70 9.88 -19.36
C TRP A 44 7.85 8.62 -19.38
N LEU A 45 7.09 8.36 -18.31
CA LEU A 45 6.20 7.20 -18.28
C LEU A 45 5.06 7.39 -19.29
N PRO A 46 4.70 6.32 -20.03
CA PRO A 46 3.60 6.42 -20.99
C PRO A 46 2.28 6.76 -20.31
N GLN A 47 1.53 7.69 -20.88
CA GLN A 47 0.25 8.11 -20.31
C GLN A 47 -0.75 6.96 -20.15
N PRO A 48 -0.88 6.05 -21.14
CA PRO A 48 -1.79 4.92 -20.95
C PRO A 48 -1.43 4.06 -19.74
N PHE A 49 -0.15 3.87 -19.49
CA PHE A 49 0.30 3.13 -18.33
C PHE A 49 -0.05 3.85 -17.03
N VAL A 50 0.17 5.16 -16.99
CA VAL A 50 -0.18 5.97 -15.81
C VAL A 50 -1.68 5.91 -15.55
N HIS A 51 -2.48 6.00 -16.61
CA HIS A 51 -3.92 5.94 -16.46
C HIS A 51 -4.38 4.60 -15.90
N LEU A 52 -3.86 3.51 -16.45
CA LEU A 52 -4.22 2.17 -16.00
C LEU A 52 -3.83 1.98 -14.52
N PHE A 53 -2.63 2.40 -14.17
CA PHE A 53 -2.16 2.27 -12.81
C PHE A 53 -3.02 3.10 -11.85
N SER A 54 -3.41 4.30 -12.26
CA SER A 54 -4.22 5.19 -11.41
C SER A 54 -5.60 4.61 -11.14
N ILE A 55 -6.14 3.84 -12.09
CA ILE A 55 -7.43 3.17 -11.88
C ILE A 55 -7.25 1.97 -10.96
N ALA A 56 -6.17 1.22 -11.15
CA ALA A 56 -5.94 0.00 -10.38
C ALA A 56 -5.53 0.29 -8.93
N LEU A 57 -4.81 1.37 -8.70
CA LEU A 57 -4.20 1.66 -7.41
C LEU A 57 -5.21 1.68 -6.25
N PRO A 58 -6.33 2.43 -6.33
CA PRO A 58 -7.25 2.46 -5.19
C PRO A 58 -7.83 1.10 -4.85
N PHE A 59 -8.06 0.26 -5.86
CA PHE A 59 -8.58 -1.09 -5.60
C PHE A 59 -7.53 -1.97 -4.95
N LEU A 60 -6.27 -1.85 -5.39
CA LEU A 60 -5.18 -2.58 -4.75
C LEU A 60 -5.02 -2.16 -3.30
N GLU A 61 -5.09 -0.86 -3.05
CA GLU A 61 -4.99 -0.35 -1.69
C GLU A 61 -6.12 -0.85 -0.82
N PHE A 62 -7.34 -0.87 -1.37
CA PHE A 62 -8.48 -1.35 -0.63
C PHE A 62 -8.34 -2.83 -0.26
N VAL A 63 -7.99 -3.65 -1.25
CA VAL A 63 -7.90 -5.09 -1.04
C VAL A 63 -6.76 -5.44 -0.08
N ILE A 64 -5.58 -4.88 -0.30
CA ILE A 64 -4.43 -5.16 0.57
C ILE A 64 -4.72 -4.68 1.98
N GLY A 65 -5.32 -3.48 2.10
CA GLY A 65 -5.67 -2.95 3.41
C GLY A 65 -6.63 -3.84 4.17
N ALA A 66 -7.68 -4.33 3.47
CA ALA A 66 -8.64 -5.22 4.10
C ALA A 66 -7.99 -6.53 4.53
N MET A 67 -7.11 -7.07 3.70
CA MET A 67 -6.40 -8.30 4.04
C MET A 67 -5.54 -8.12 5.28
N LEU A 68 -4.89 -6.96 5.39
CA LEU A 68 -4.04 -6.69 6.56
C LEU A 68 -4.86 -6.52 7.83
N ILE A 69 -5.99 -5.83 7.75
CA ILE A 69 -6.83 -5.63 8.93
C ILE A 69 -7.37 -6.96 9.43
N LEU A 70 -7.88 -7.78 8.51
CA LEU A 70 -8.44 -9.08 8.85
C LEU A 70 -7.37 -10.13 9.09
N SER A 71 -6.16 -9.84 8.71
CA SER A 71 -5.05 -10.80 8.70
C SER A 71 -5.42 -12.04 7.91
N PHE A 72 -5.89 -11.80 6.69
CA PHE A 72 -6.22 -12.85 5.76
C PHE A 72 -5.11 -12.93 4.72
N LYS A 73 -4.47 -14.09 4.62
CA LYS A 73 -3.32 -14.29 3.73
C LYS A 73 -2.30 -13.18 3.91
N THR A 74 -1.93 -12.96 5.15
CA THR A 74 -1.10 -11.82 5.55
C THR A 74 0.24 -11.80 4.81
N ARG A 75 0.85 -12.95 4.60
CA ARG A 75 2.15 -13.00 3.92
C ARG A 75 2.03 -12.44 2.50
N ILE A 76 0.98 -12.85 1.78
CA ILE A 76 0.75 -12.35 0.43
C ILE A 76 0.45 -10.85 0.47
N ALA A 77 -0.37 -10.42 1.44
CA ALA A 77 -0.70 -9.00 1.56
C ALA A 77 0.54 -8.16 1.84
N ASN A 78 1.43 -8.63 2.70
CA ASN A 78 2.65 -7.90 3.00
C ASN A 78 3.55 -7.78 1.79
N PHE A 79 3.74 -8.86 1.03
CA PHE A 79 4.57 -8.81 -0.16
C PHE A 79 3.93 -7.95 -1.25
N ALA A 80 2.62 -8.07 -1.42
CA ALA A 80 1.91 -7.24 -2.40
C ALA A 80 2.00 -5.76 -2.02
N GLY A 81 1.84 -5.46 -0.72
CA GLY A 81 1.96 -4.09 -0.24
C GLY A 81 3.35 -3.53 -0.44
N ALA A 82 4.36 -4.32 -0.13
CA ALA A 82 5.74 -3.88 -0.32
C ALA A 82 6.01 -3.62 -1.80
N GLY A 83 5.53 -4.50 -2.68
CA GLY A 83 5.69 -4.30 -4.12
C GLY A 83 4.99 -3.05 -4.61
N LEU A 84 3.78 -2.80 -4.08
CA LEU A 84 3.04 -1.61 -4.44
C LEU A 84 3.81 -0.35 -4.04
N ILE A 85 4.40 -0.35 -2.84
CA ILE A 85 5.18 0.81 -2.39
C ILE A 85 6.41 1.01 -3.29
N ILE A 86 7.06 -0.07 -3.70
CA ILE A 86 8.19 0.06 -4.62
C ILE A 86 7.74 0.70 -5.93
N ALA A 87 6.58 0.30 -6.46
CA ALA A 87 6.05 0.90 -7.67
C ALA A 87 5.77 2.39 -7.48
N LEU A 88 5.21 2.76 -6.33
CA LEU A 88 4.94 4.15 -6.04
C LEU A 88 6.22 4.97 -5.90
N LEU A 89 7.24 4.39 -5.27
CA LEU A 89 8.54 5.04 -5.17
C LEU A 89 9.13 5.30 -6.54
N PHE A 90 9.07 4.30 -7.41
CA PHE A 90 9.56 4.46 -8.77
C PHE A 90 8.82 5.57 -9.50
N GLY A 91 7.49 5.55 -9.43
CA GLY A 91 6.70 6.59 -10.09
C GLY A 91 7.02 7.97 -9.56
N SER A 92 7.08 8.12 -8.24
CA SER A 92 7.38 9.41 -7.63
C SER A 92 8.76 9.92 -8.05
N SER A 93 9.71 9.02 -8.24
CA SER A 93 11.05 9.43 -8.67
C SER A 93 11.02 10.01 -10.09
N THR A 94 10.13 9.52 -10.96
CA THR A 94 10.08 10.04 -12.34
C THR A 94 9.57 11.47 -12.42
N ILE A 95 8.87 11.93 -11.40
CA ILE A 95 8.41 13.32 -11.33
C ILE A 95 9.11 14.09 -10.22
N GLU A 96 10.15 13.51 -9.66
CA GLU A 96 10.98 14.14 -8.62
C GLU A 96 10.18 14.63 -7.43
N ASN A 97 9.17 13.85 -7.06
CA ASN A 97 8.35 14.15 -5.89
C ASN A 97 9.01 13.55 -4.64
N TRP A 98 10.05 14.24 -4.17
CA TRP A 98 10.88 13.73 -3.07
C TRP A 98 10.11 13.66 -1.76
N GLU A 99 9.16 14.58 -1.56
CA GLU A 99 8.34 14.55 -0.35
C GLU A 99 7.49 13.28 -0.28
N ALA A 100 6.84 12.93 -1.39
CA ALA A 100 6.06 11.70 -1.43
C ALA A 100 6.95 10.49 -1.20
N MET A 101 8.16 10.49 -1.78
CA MET A 101 9.08 9.38 -1.60
C MET A 101 9.48 9.20 -0.14
N GLY A 102 9.67 10.31 0.59
CA GLY A 102 9.99 10.20 2.01
C GLY A 102 8.90 9.49 2.79
N ILE A 103 7.64 9.83 2.52
CA ILE A 103 6.51 9.18 3.17
C ILE A 103 6.44 7.71 2.75
N GLN A 104 6.63 7.44 1.47
CA GLN A 104 6.59 6.07 0.95
C GLN A 104 7.68 5.20 1.55
N MET A 105 8.85 5.78 1.84
CA MET A 105 9.92 5.04 2.49
C MET A 105 9.53 4.61 3.91
N ILE A 106 8.74 5.43 4.59
CA ILE A 106 8.23 5.05 5.91
C ILE A 106 7.33 3.81 5.78
N TYR A 107 6.47 3.81 4.77
CA TYR A 107 5.61 2.64 4.52
C TYR A 107 6.43 1.41 4.17
N ALA A 108 7.49 1.60 3.38
CA ALA A 108 8.38 0.50 3.03
C ALA A 108 9.03 -0.10 4.27
N LEU A 109 9.43 0.75 5.21
CA LEU A 109 10.02 0.28 6.45
C LEU A 109 9.02 -0.54 7.26
N PHE A 110 7.76 -0.09 7.31
CA PHE A 110 6.74 -0.82 8.03
C PHE A 110 6.50 -2.20 7.41
N PHE A 111 6.46 -2.27 6.06
CA PHE A 111 6.30 -3.56 5.41
C PHE A 111 7.50 -4.46 5.64
N TYR A 112 8.70 -3.89 5.69
CA TYR A 112 9.89 -4.67 6.02
C TYR A 112 9.72 -5.35 7.39
N ILE A 113 9.26 -4.57 8.38
CA ILE A 113 9.06 -5.12 9.72
C ILE A 113 7.99 -6.20 9.71
N LEU A 114 6.87 -5.95 9.01
CA LEU A 114 5.78 -6.91 8.95
C LEU A 114 6.19 -8.21 8.29
N ILE A 115 7.03 -8.13 7.27
CA ILE A 115 7.55 -9.33 6.59
C ILE A 115 8.56 -10.04 7.47
N ASN A 116 9.48 -9.27 8.05
CA ASN A 116 10.57 -9.82 8.83
C ASN A 116 10.09 -10.49 10.12
N ARG A 117 8.97 -10.02 10.67
CA ARG A 117 8.44 -10.52 11.93
C ARG A 117 7.13 -11.29 11.73
N GLN A 118 6.98 -11.94 10.60
CA GLN A 118 5.75 -12.67 10.28
C GLN A 118 5.42 -13.73 11.33
N GLU A 119 6.42 -14.29 11.99
CA GLU A 119 6.20 -15.30 13.01
C GLU A 119 5.44 -14.73 14.22
N ASP A 120 5.41 -13.43 14.39
CA ASP A 120 4.70 -12.80 15.51
C ASP A 120 3.23 -12.55 15.20
N ASN A 121 2.74 -12.99 14.03
CA ASN A 121 1.38 -12.75 13.58
C ASN A 121 0.42 -13.81 14.17
N SER A 122 -0.01 -13.61 15.40
CA SER A 122 -0.86 -14.59 16.08
C SER A 122 -2.34 -14.21 16.13
N TYR A 123 -2.68 -12.93 16.07
CA TYR A 123 -4.09 -12.51 16.04
C TYR A 123 -4.54 -12.45 14.59
N SER A 124 -4.89 -13.60 14.01
CA SER A 124 -4.92 -13.71 12.56
C SER A 124 -5.93 -14.75 12.11
N LEU A 125 -6.62 -14.46 10.99
CA LEU A 125 -7.45 -15.43 10.31
C LEU A 125 -6.61 -16.50 9.62
N ASP A 126 -5.33 -16.19 9.37
CA ASP A 126 -4.40 -17.17 8.78
C ASP A 126 -4.04 -18.28 9.71
N ARG A 127 -4.28 -18.08 10.99
CA ARG A 127 -3.87 -19.02 11.98
C ARG A 127 -4.71 -20.29 11.87
N LYS A 128 -4.05 -21.37 11.53
CA LYS A 128 -4.72 -22.64 11.34
C LYS A 128 -4.29 -23.63 12.38
N LYS A 129 -5.15 -24.56 12.65
CA LYS A 129 -4.82 -25.58 13.65
C LYS A 129 -4.59 -26.91 13.01
#